data_e9124b75c91732fbab994c7f2fc4e638
#
_entry.id   e9124b75c91732fbab994c7f2fc4e638
#
_cell.length_a   1.000
_cell.length_b   1.000
_cell.length_c   1.000
_cell.angle_alpha   90.00
_cell.angle_beta   90.00
_cell.angle_gamma   90.00
#
_symmetry.space_group_name_H-M   'P 1'
#
loop_
_entity.id
_entity.type
_entity.pdbx_description
1 polymer ?
#
loop_
_entity_poly.entity_id
_entity_poly.type
_entity_poly.pdbx_seq_one_letter_code
_entity_poly.pdbx_strand_id
1 'polypeptide(L)'
;MVEDLVLLNALGVHLVLVQSTRQAIDSYIHEQGIANTYHGNRRITDQALLKRIVELACRNGLVFRGLYMRALHRNRGRSSLTSGNFVSAKPVGIHEGIDHKLTGSVRRIDASGIRRQLDAGSVVYLDH
;
A
#
# COMPACT_ATOMS: atom_id res chain seq x y z
N MET A 1 -17.83 0.79 3.31
CA MET A 1 -16.66 -0.13 3.38
C MET A 1 -15.82 0.10 4.63
N VAL A 2 -15.36 1.32 4.87
CA VAL A 2 -14.47 1.59 6.03
C VAL A 2 -15.16 1.30 7.36
N GLU A 3 -16.44 1.61 7.48
CA GLU A 3 -17.21 1.32 8.70
C GLU A 3 -17.36 -0.18 8.96
N ASP A 4 -17.47 -0.97 7.90
CA ASP A 4 -17.49 -2.43 8.02
C ASP A 4 -16.17 -2.98 8.56
N LEU A 5 -15.04 -2.38 8.15
CA LEU A 5 -13.72 -2.76 8.65
C LEU A 5 -13.58 -2.44 10.13
N VAL A 6 -14.05 -1.28 10.56
CA VAL A 6 -14.06 -0.90 11.99
C VAL A 6 -14.89 -1.88 12.79
N LEU A 7 -16.07 -2.24 12.30
CA LEU A 7 -16.96 -3.18 12.97
C LEU A 7 -16.33 -4.57 13.08
N LEU A 8 -15.78 -5.09 11.99
CA LEU A 8 -15.13 -6.41 11.98
C LEU A 8 -13.98 -6.47 12.98
N ASN A 9 -13.16 -5.45 13.03
CA ASN A 9 -12.06 -5.39 13.99
C ASN A 9 -12.56 -5.33 15.43
N ALA A 10 -13.63 -4.57 15.68
CA ALA A 10 -14.25 -4.50 17.00
C ALA A 10 -14.80 -5.84 17.46
N LEU A 11 -15.20 -6.71 16.53
CA LEU A 11 -15.66 -8.07 16.80
C LEU A 11 -14.52 -9.08 16.97
N GLY A 12 -13.28 -8.64 16.94
CA GLY A 12 -12.10 -9.48 17.15
C GLY A 12 -11.49 -10.04 15.87
N VAL A 13 -11.94 -9.61 14.70
CA VAL A 13 -11.36 -10.05 13.42
C VAL A 13 -10.03 -9.32 13.20
N HIS A 14 -8.97 -10.08 12.96
CA HIS A 14 -7.66 -9.52 12.60
C HIS A 14 -7.67 -9.13 11.12
N LEU A 15 -7.34 -7.86 10.83
CA LEU A 15 -7.39 -7.32 9.48
C LEU A 15 -6.01 -6.84 9.02
N VAL A 16 -5.61 -7.33 7.86
CA VAL A 16 -4.49 -6.78 7.10
C VAL A 16 -5.07 -6.20 5.81
N LEU A 17 -4.94 -4.90 5.64
CA LEU A 17 -5.47 -4.19 4.49
C LEU A 17 -4.34 -3.88 3.53
N VAL A 18 -4.53 -4.26 2.28
CA VAL A 18 -3.55 -3.96 1.22
C VAL A 18 -4.24 -3.07 0.20
N GLN A 19 -3.71 -1.88 0.01
CA GLN A 19 -4.23 -0.92 -0.96
C GLN A 19 -3.24 -0.78 -2.12
N SER A 20 -3.76 -0.89 -3.35
CA SER A 20 -2.97 -0.67 -4.55
C SER A 20 -3.09 0.77 -5.00
N THR A 21 -1.94 1.37 -5.37
CA THR A 21 -1.87 2.69 -5.99
C THR A 21 -1.80 2.62 -7.52
N ARG A 22 -1.87 1.43 -8.09
CA ARG A 22 -1.68 1.20 -9.53
C ARG A 22 -2.63 2.03 -10.40
N GLN A 23 -3.91 2.08 -10.03
CA GLN A 23 -4.90 2.86 -10.79
C GLN A 23 -4.61 4.36 -10.76
N ALA A 24 -4.23 4.89 -9.59
CA ALA A 24 -3.88 6.30 -9.46
C ALA A 24 -2.66 6.67 -10.29
N ILE A 25 -1.68 5.77 -10.34
CA ILE A 25 -0.47 5.95 -11.14
C ILE A 25 -0.80 5.91 -12.63
N ASP A 26 -1.60 4.94 -13.07
CA ASP A 26 -2.01 4.83 -14.48
C ASP A 26 -2.79 6.06 -14.93
N SER A 27 -3.70 6.57 -14.10
CA SER A 27 -4.46 7.78 -14.39
C SER A 27 -3.54 9.00 -14.53
N TYR A 28 -2.58 9.15 -13.62
CA TYR A 28 -1.59 10.22 -13.68
C TYR A 28 -0.77 10.17 -14.97
N ILE A 29 -0.27 8.99 -15.31
CA ILE A 29 0.53 8.79 -16.54
C ILE A 29 -0.28 9.15 -17.78
N HIS A 30 -1.54 8.73 -17.81
CA HIS A 30 -2.45 9.04 -18.93
C HIS A 30 -2.69 10.55 -19.04
N GLU A 31 -2.99 11.22 -17.93
CA GLU A 31 -3.24 12.66 -17.88
C GLU A 31 -2.03 13.48 -18.33
N GLN A 32 -0.83 13.03 -17.99
CA GLN A 32 0.41 13.74 -18.32
C GLN A 32 0.97 13.37 -19.69
N GLY A 33 0.36 12.41 -20.39
CA GLY A 33 0.85 11.97 -21.69
C GLY A 33 2.21 11.26 -21.64
N ILE A 34 2.58 10.72 -20.50
CA ILE A 34 3.83 9.99 -20.30
C ILE A 34 3.69 8.56 -20.85
N ALA A 35 4.78 8.03 -21.42
CA ALA A 35 4.80 6.64 -21.84
C ALA A 35 4.69 5.70 -20.62
N ASN A 36 3.71 4.81 -20.67
CA ASN A 36 3.48 3.84 -19.61
C ASN A 36 3.95 2.46 -20.10
N THR A 37 5.15 2.07 -19.66
CA THR A 37 5.82 0.87 -20.15
C THR A 37 5.71 -0.25 -19.12
N TYR A 38 5.14 -1.36 -19.55
CA TYR A 38 5.04 -2.59 -18.77
C TYR A 38 5.83 -3.71 -19.42
N HIS A 39 6.34 -4.60 -18.58
CA HIS A 39 6.83 -5.91 -19.02
C HIS A 39 6.14 -6.98 -18.17
N GLY A 40 5.27 -7.77 -18.79
CA GLY A 40 4.36 -8.63 -18.05
C GLY A 40 3.41 -7.80 -17.18
N ASN A 41 3.34 -8.11 -15.89
CA ASN A 41 2.52 -7.38 -14.93
C ASN A 41 3.31 -6.30 -14.16
N ARG A 42 4.57 -6.05 -14.55
CA ARG A 42 5.45 -5.10 -13.85
C ARG A 42 5.67 -3.85 -14.68
N ARG A 43 5.46 -2.71 -14.05
CA ARG A 43 5.78 -1.41 -14.64
C ARG A 43 7.29 -1.20 -14.63
N ILE A 44 7.82 -0.62 -15.72
CA ILE A 44 9.20 -0.12 -15.74
C ILE A 44 9.19 1.28 -15.15
N THR A 45 9.91 1.48 -14.04
CA THR A 45 9.85 2.69 -13.25
C THR A 45 11.19 3.42 -13.29
N ASP A 46 11.21 4.63 -13.85
CA ASP A 46 12.36 5.53 -13.77
C ASP A 46 12.30 6.40 -12.52
N GLN A 47 13.33 7.23 -12.30
CA GLN A 47 13.45 8.04 -11.10
C GLN A 47 12.36 9.11 -11.00
N ALA A 48 12.00 9.75 -12.10
CA ALA A 48 10.95 10.78 -12.12
C ALA A 48 9.58 10.16 -11.79
N LEU A 49 9.28 9.01 -12.36
CA LEU A 49 8.05 8.28 -12.08
C LEU A 49 8.01 7.78 -10.64
N LEU A 50 9.12 7.27 -10.11
CA LEU A 50 9.20 6.81 -8.73
C LEU A 50 8.85 7.91 -7.75
N LYS A 51 9.36 9.11 -7.96
CA LYS A 51 9.05 10.27 -7.11
C LYS A 51 7.54 10.52 -7.06
N ARG A 52 6.88 10.48 -8.21
CA ARG A 52 5.44 10.68 -8.27
C ARG A 52 4.65 9.53 -7.65
N ILE A 53 5.12 8.30 -7.82
CA ILE A 53 4.52 7.12 -7.19
C ILE A 53 4.52 7.27 -5.66
N VAL A 54 5.64 7.68 -5.09
CA VAL A 54 5.75 7.91 -3.64
C VAL A 54 4.76 8.97 -3.18
N GLU A 55 4.64 10.08 -3.91
CA GLU A 55 3.68 11.14 -3.58
C GLU A 55 2.23 10.63 -3.61
N LEU A 56 1.87 9.86 -4.63
CA LEU A 56 0.52 9.28 -4.76
C LEU A 56 0.22 8.26 -3.67
N ALA A 57 1.19 7.40 -3.35
CA ALA A 57 1.05 6.41 -2.30
C ALA A 57 0.85 7.07 -0.94
N CYS A 58 1.66 8.08 -0.62
CA CYS A 58 1.51 8.83 0.63
C CYS A 58 0.15 9.52 0.73
N ARG A 59 -0.30 10.13 -0.36
CA ARG A 59 -1.61 10.77 -0.40
C ARG A 59 -2.74 9.78 -0.14
N ASN A 60 -2.73 8.65 -0.83
CA ASN A 60 -3.75 7.61 -0.66
C ASN A 60 -3.76 7.06 0.75
N GLY A 61 -2.59 6.82 1.33
CA GLY A 61 -2.45 6.35 2.70
C GLY A 61 -3.02 7.34 3.71
N LEU A 62 -2.76 8.64 3.55
CA LEU A 62 -3.28 9.66 4.43
C LEU A 62 -4.79 9.82 4.30
N VAL A 63 -5.33 9.76 3.08
CA VAL A 63 -6.78 9.81 2.84
C VAL A 63 -7.47 8.63 3.51
N PHE A 64 -6.96 7.42 3.33
CA PHE A 64 -7.51 6.23 3.95
C PHE A 64 -7.46 6.31 5.48
N ARG A 65 -6.33 6.73 6.03
CA ARG A 65 -6.17 6.91 7.48
C ARG A 65 -7.20 7.88 8.05
N GLY A 66 -7.44 9.00 7.35
CA GLY A 66 -8.44 9.97 7.77
C GLY A 66 -9.85 9.39 7.77
N LEU A 67 -10.22 8.64 6.74
CA LEU A 67 -11.51 7.96 6.65
C LEU A 67 -11.68 6.92 7.75
N TYR A 68 -10.64 6.13 8.02
CA TYR A 68 -10.66 5.10 9.05
C TYR A 68 -10.80 5.72 10.45
N MET A 69 -10.02 6.75 10.75
CA MET A 69 -10.08 7.43 12.05
C MET A 69 -11.44 8.09 12.28
N ARG A 70 -12.05 8.63 11.24
CA ARG A 70 -13.40 9.20 11.32
C ARG A 70 -14.44 8.12 11.60
N ALA A 71 -14.33 6.98 10.94
CA ALA A 71 -15.23 5.85 11.17
C ALA A 71 -15.05 5.28 12.60
N LEU A 72 -13.82 5.18 13.09
CA LEU A 72 -13.53 4.79 14.48
C LEU A 72 -14.22 5.73 15.46
N HIS A 73 -14.08 7.03 15.26
CA HIS A 73 -14.67 8.02 16.15
C HIS A 73 -16.21 7.91 16.19
N ARG A 74 -16.84 7.78 15.02
CA ARG A 74 -18.31 7.64 14.95
C ARG A 74 -18.81 6.37 15.65
N ASN A 75 -18.05 5.29 15.59
CA ASN A 75 -18.42 4.00 16.15
C ASN A 75 -17.80 3.76 17.54
N ARG A 76 -17.19 4.77 18.14
CA ARG A 76 -16.51 4.70 19.44
C ARG A 76 -15.50 3.55 19.52
N GLY A 77 -14.85 3.26 18.40
CA GLY A 77 -13.84 2.22 18.32
C GLY A 77 -12.55 2.61 19.05
N ARG A 78 -11.77 1.61 19.43
CA ARG A 78 -10.51 1.80 20.17
C ARG A 78 -9.30 1.20 19.46
N SER A 79 -9.49 0.55 18.32
CA SER A 79 -8.37 -0.01 17.59
C SER A 79 -7.55 1.08 16.91
N SER A 80 -6.31 0.77 16.56
CA SER A 80 -5.44 1.66 15.81
C SER A 80 -5.17 1.10 14.43
N LEU A 81 -4.89 2.00 13.50
CA LEU A 81 -4.41 1.65 12.18
C LEU A 81 -2.89 1.81 12.18
N THR A 82 -2.19 0.74 11.88
CA THR A 82 -0.72 0.69 11.93
C THR A 82 -0.16 0.36 10.56
N SER A 83 0.83 1.12 10.13
CA SER A 83 1.64 0.81 8.96
C SER A 83 3.12 0.91 9.34
N GLY A 84 3.98 0.26 8.56
CA GLY A 84 5.41 0.26 8.83
C GLY A 84 6.16 -0.50 7.76
N ASN A 85 7.44 -0.74 8.03
CA ASN A 85 8.32 -1.42 7.09
C ASN A 85 8.25 -2.96 7.21
N PHE A 86 7.05 -3.49 7.18
CA PHE A 86 6.84 -4.95 7.27
C PHE A 86 7.25 -5.69 5.99
N VAL A 87 7.38 -4.96 4.90
CA VAL A 87 7.75 -5.53 3.59
C VAL A 87 9.08 -4.93 3.16
N SER A 88 10.04 -5.80 2.87
CA SER A 88 11.31 -5.40 2.26
C SER A 88 11.25 -5.70 0.77
N ALA A 89 11.87 -4.84 -0.02
CA ALA A 89 11.90 -4.98 -1.47
C ALA A 89 13.32 -5.16 -1.98
N LYS A 90 13.44 -5.73 -3.16
CA LYS A 90 14.68 -5.80 -3.93
C LYS A 90 14.41 -5.30 -5.35
N PRO A 91 15.41 -4.77 -6.06
CA PRO A 91 15.23 -4.40 -7.46
C PRO A 91 14.86 -5.63 -8.29
N VAL A 92 13.92 -5.47 -9.23
CA VAL A 92 13.64 -6.51 -10.23
C VAL A 92 14.86 -6.68 -11.12
N GLY A 93 15.55 -5.59 -11.45
CA GLY A 93 16.71 -5.59 -12.31
C GLY A 93 16.37 -5.89 -13.76
N ILE A 94 17.23 -6.65 -14.42
CA ILE A 94 17.03 -7.04 -15.82
C ILE A 94 16.34 -8.41 -15.85
N HIS A 95 15.19 -8.46 -16.49
CA HIS A 95 14.41 -9.69 -16.63
C HIS A 95 14.01 -9.86 -18.10
N GLU A 96 14.33 -11.01 -18.67
CA GLU A 96 14.10 -11.29 -20.10
C GLU A 96 14.72 -10.20 -21.02
N GLY A 97 15.90 -9.71 -20.65
CA GLY A 97 16.61 -8.67 -21.40
C GLY A 97 16.10 -7.26 -21.22
N ILE A 98 15.10 -7.04 -20.36
CA ILE A 98 14.50 -5.73 -20.11
C ILE A 98 14.90 -5.23 -18.74
N ASP A 99 15.49 -4.03 -18.69
CA ASP A 99 15.83 -3.36 -17.43
C ASP A 99 14.60 -2.67 -16.86
N HIS A 100 14.16 -3.12 -15.68
CA HIS A 100 13.01 -2.54 -14.97
C HIS A 100 13.36 -1.30 -14.15
N LYS A 101 14.61 -0.84 -14.20
CA LYS A 101 15.09 0.37 -13.52
C LYS A 101 14.78 0.32 -12.01
N LEU A 102 13.92 1.20 -11.52
CA LEU A 102 13.61 1.32 -10.10
C LEU A 102 12.41 0.48 -9.64
N THR A 103 11.91 -0.40 -10.49
CA THR A 103 10.84 -1.32 -10.11
C THR A 103 11.36 -2.35 -9.12
N GLY A 104 10.62 -2.52 -8.02
CA GLY A 104 10.94 -3.48 -6.98
C GLY A 104 10.08 -4.72 -7.01
N SER A 105 10.56 -5.76 -6.37
CA SER A 105 9.76 -6.93 -6.02
C SER A 105 9.93 -7.25 -4.54
N VAL A 106 8.98 -7.97 -3.97
CA VAL A 106 9.02 -8.32 -2.55
C VAL A 106 10.20 -9.25 -2.30
N ARG A 107 11.07 -8.86 -1.36
CA ARG A 107 12.18 -9.68 -0.88
C ARG A 107 11.78 -10.49 0.35
N ARG A 108 11.10 -9.83 1.30
CA ARG A 108 10.79 -10.41 2.60
C ARG A 108 9.58 -9.71 3.19
N ILE A 109 8.76 -10.49 3.90
CA ILE A 109 7.66 -9.98 4.72
C ILE A 109 7.96 -10.31 6.17
N ASP A 110 7.88 -9.31 7.04
CA ASP A 110 8.01 -9.48 8.49
C ASP A 110 6.68 -9.99 9.06
N ALA A 111 6.42 -11.27 8.88
CA ALA A 111 5.17 -11.89 9.32
C ALA A 111 5.00 -11.83 10.84
N SER A 112 6.09 -11.99 11.61
CA SER A 112 6.01 -11.92 13.07
C SER A 112 5.71 -10.51 13.56
N GLY A 113 6.26 -9.49 12.89
CA GLY A 113 5.94 -8.09 13.19
C GLY A 113 4.48 -7.76 12.92
N ILE A 114 3.95 -8.20 11.79
CA ILE A 114 2.53 -8.04 11.46
C ILE A 114 1.67 -8.75 12.51
N ARG A 115 2.01 -9.97 12.87
CA ARG A 115 1.25 -10.76 13.87
C ARG A 115 1.23 -10.06 15.22
N ARG A 116 2.34 -9.48 15.67
CA ARG A 116 2.39 -8.73 16.93
C ARG A 116 1.42 -7.57 16.91
N GLN A 117 1.33 -6.84 15.80
CA GLN A 117 0.39 -5.72 15.68
C GLN A 117 -1.07 -6.20 15.69
N LEU A 118 -1.37 -7.29 15.01
CA LEU A 118 -2.71 -7.88 15.00
C LEU A 118 -3.12 -8.37 16.39
N ASP A 119 -2.22 -9.02 17.10
CA ASP A 119 -2.47 -9.52 18.46
C ASP A 119 -2.67 -8.37 19.45
N ALA A 120 -2.07 -7.23 19.20
CA ALA A 120 -2.29 -6.02 20.00
C ALA A 120 -3.61 -5.30 19.68
N GLY A 121 -4.40 -5.81 18.73
CA GLY A 121 -5.68 -5.24 18.34
C GLY A 121 -5.62 -4.21 17.22
N SER A 122 -4.45 -3.99 16.64
CA SER A 122 -4.29 -3.04 15.53
C SER A 122 -4.75 -3.65 14.20
N VAL A 123 -5.24 -2.79 13.31
CA VAL A 123 -5.42 -3.11 11.89
C VAL A 123 -4.13 -2.74 11.18
N VAL A 124 -3.56 -3.66 10.41
CA VAL A 124 -2.32 -3.43 9.66
C VAL A 124 -2.68 -2.97 8.24
N TYR A 125 -2.08 -1.86 7.84
CA TYR A 125 -2.27 -1.27 6.52
C TYR A 125 -0.96 -1.35 5.72
N LEU A 126 -1.04 -1.95 4.55
CA LEU A 126 0.08 -2.07 3.61
C LEU A 126 -0.29 -1.39 2.29
N ASP A 127 0.62 -0.58 1.78
CA ASP A 127 0.48 0.05 0.46
C ASP A 127 1.23 -0.78 -0.58
N HIS A 128 0.58 -0.99 -1.71
CA HIS A 128 1.12 -1.85 -2.78
C HIS A 128 1.32 -1.10 -4.09
#